data_711e29908e0a319e6351b2a67f971246
#
_entry.id   711e29908e0a319e6351b2a67f971246
#
_cell.length_a   1.000
_cell.length_b   1.000
_cell.length_c   1.000
_cell.angle_alpha   90.00
_cell.angle_beta   90.00
_cell.angle_gamma   90.00
#
_symmetry.space_group_name_H-M   'P 1'
#
loop_
_entity.id
_entity.type
_entity.pdbx_description
1 polymer ?
#
loop_
_entity_poly.entity_id
_entity_poly.type
_entity_poly.pdbx_seq_one_letter_code
_entity_poly.pdbx_strand_id
1 'polypeptide(L)'
;MKPQQVISMFAVAAVGKNSLGYMVDYGRCHWENFLGNFENPFCELSPSVPDKVSVAEPKHEEVIRPVATPFTPPVEKPVAKPVVEEEKISDPIPPPPAKANDTKAKSVKLQAQDLWPVATTCIEGYNRTEEFCIYSDHTFAGGRGVTILTTPSEALKIAKSPAFTQKDLYKTVKDFNAPESDKWHVEEVPNKGMGLVASRNLQTGEHIMSVSAAIMTDFSIWDHVALEHVRRMQAQGISYLPKHHQRIFLNLSTHDAAESYEERVYKIILTNAFDISDIEILDRPKDEQGVNFFTVFPEVSRMNHDCRPNAHYYWDSETFTQNVFATRPILAGEEITITYVDMLLPRDERVERLDHTWHFPCACTQCTQDDRLVKASDARIAQILDLQRHFADYSKDSFATPEMAETLISLYQQERLYSRMYEAYTYAAIEYNAVGRPWEAIKYARLAIQHGFIARGAKDEDSYELYELAEDPWEHWSFMMKGKEQKEQPLDSPITTIS
;
A
#
# COMPACT_ATOMS: atom_id res chain seq x y z
N MET A 1 15.60 14.52 25.53
CA MET A 1 15.98 14.07 24.19
C MET A 1 15.39 15.06 23.19
N LYS A 2 16.14 15.55 22.23
CA LYS A 2 15.64 16.54 21.26
C LYS A 2 14.68 15.86 20.28
N PRO A 3 13.59 16.50 19.81
CA PRO A 3 12.60 15.91 18.89
C PRO A 3 13.18 15.39 17.56
N GLN A 4 14.33 15.90 17.15
CA GLN A 4 15.00 15.53 15.89
C GLN A 4 15.48 14.07 15.78
N GLN A 5 15.53 13.29 16.87
CA GLN A 5 15.97 11.89 16.81
C GLN A 5 14.85 10.88 16.51
N VAL A 6 13.58 11.28 16.64
CA VAL A 6 12.44 10.39 16.34
C VAL A 6 12.07 10.45 14.84
N ILE A 7 12.44 11.52 14.15
CA ILE A 7 12.00 11.84 12.77
C ILE A 7 12.83 11.10 11.70
N SER A 8 14.05 10.66 12.02
CA SER A 8 14.97 10.03 11.04
C SER A 8 14.62 8.57 10.65
N MET A 9 13.52 8.02 11.11
CA MET A 9 13.27 6.57 10.99
C MET A 9 12.37 6.14 9.83
N PHE A 10 11.72 7.05 9.14
CA PHE A 10 10.66 6.69 8.17
C PHE A 10 10.93 7.08 6.72
N ALA A 11 12.17 7.42 6.33
CA ALA A 11 12.48 7.67 4.94
C ALA A 11 12.53 6.37 4.12
N VAL A 12 11.45 6.00 3.44
CA VAL A 12 11.43 5.02 2.37
C VAL A 12 11.18 5.73 1.04
N ALA A 13 12.11 5.51 0.14
CA ALA A 13 12.33 6.07 -1.16
C ALA A 13 11.08 6.43 -1.98
N ALA A 14 10.92 7.70 -2.28
CA ALA A 14 10.18 8.18 -3.44
C ALA A 14 11.11 8.12 -4.67
N VAL A 15 10.75 7.34 -5.67
CA VAL A 15 11.38 7.36 -7.00
C VAL A 15 10.63 8.36 -7.87
N GLY A 16 11.39 9.17 -8.59
CA GLY A 16 11.04 10.43 -9.19
C GLY A 16 9.92 10.42 -10.25
N LYS A 17 9.37 11.60 -10.42
CA LYS A 17 8.38 12.01 -11.42
C LYS A 17 9.01 12.32 -12.77
N ASN A 18 8.25 12.03 -13.84
CA ASN A 18 8.17 12.92 -14.99
C ASN A 18 6.72 12.97 -15.49
N SER A 19 6.27 14.20 -15.74
CA SER A 19 4.92 14.57 -16.12
C SER A 19 4.74 14.57 -17.64
N LEU A 20 3.60 14.06 -18.12
CA LEU A 20 2.82 14.63 -19.24
C LEU A 20 1.50 13.88 -19.33
N GLY A 21 0.38 14.61 -19.24
CA GLY A 21 -0.95 14.05 -19.19
C GLY A 21 -1.60 13.88 -20.56
N TYR A 22 -2.35 12.81 -20.71
CA TYR A 22 -3.58 12.70 -21.51
C TYR A 22 -4.40 11.52 -20.99
N MET A 23 -5.71 11.72 -20.79
CA MET A 23 -6.65 10.70 -20.37
C MET A 23 -7.13 9.86 -21.55
N VAL A 24 -7.01 8.54 -21.46
CA VAL A 24 -7.79 7.59 -22.24
C VAL A 24 -8.26 6.46 -21.31
N ASP A 25 -9.55 6.14 -21.41
CA ASP A 25 -10.31 5.24 -20.52
C ASP A 25 -10.04 3.76 -20.84
N TYR A 26 -8.84 3.27 -20.51
CA TYR A 26 -8.41 1.86 -20.72
C TYR A 26 -8.49 0.97 -19.47
N GLY A 27 -8.84 1.52 -18.32
CA GLY A 27 -8.99 0.76 -17.06
C GLY A 27 -10.16 -0.22 -17.04
N ARG A 28 -11.06 -0.18 -18.03
CA ARG A 28 -12.31 -0.96 -18.05
C ARG A 28 -12.14 -2.45 -18.32
N CYS A 29 -11.19 -2.88 -19.14
CA CYS A 29 -11.09 -4.28 -19.54
C CYS A 29 -10.85 -5.25 -18.36
N HIS A 30 -10.04 -4.86 -17.38
CA HIS A 30 -9.75 -5.72 -16.22
C HIS A 30 -10.91 -5.74 -15.20
N TRP A 31 -11.60 -4.62 -15.05
CA TRP A 31 -12.75 -4.52 -14.14
C TRP A 31 -13.98 -5.28 -14.67
N GLU A 32 -14.23 -5.24 -15.97
CA GLU A 32 -15.43 -5.83 -16.59
C GLU A 32 -15.32 -7.33 -16.79
N ASN A 33 -14.13 -7.88 -17.09
CA ASN A 33 -13.90 -9.33 -17.06
C ASN A 33 -14.01 -9.92 -15.63
N PHE A 34 -13.70 -9.13 -14.61
CA PHE A 34 -13.90 -9.51 -13.23
C PHE A 34 -15.37 -9.45 -12.81
N LEU A 35 -16.21 -8.68 -13.51
CA LEU A 35 -17.66 -8.58 -13.31
C LEU A 35 -18.47 -9.43 -14.31
N GLY A 36 -17.84 -10.16 -15.22
CA GLY A 36 -18.49 -11.20 -16.02
C GLY A 36 -19.29 -10.75 -17.24
N ASN A 37 -19.12 -9.52 -17.75
CA ASN A 37 -19.80 -9.07 -18.97
C ASN A 37 -18.97 -8.05 -19.75
N PHE A 38 -18.11 -8.50 -20.68
CA PHE A 38 -17.78 -7.74 -21.89
C PHE A 38 -16.90 -8.53 -22.86
N GLU A 39 -17.31 -8.63 -24.13
CA GLU A 39 -16.47 -9.11 -25.21
C GLU A 39 -15.60 -7.95 -25.74
N ASN A 40 -14.34 -7.87 -25.27
CA ASN A 40 -13.34 -6.97 -25.83
C ASN A 40 -12.23 -7.83 -26.45
N PRO A 41 -11.90 -7.66 -27.74
CA PRO A 41 -10.92 -8.48 -28.44
C PRO A 41 -9.50 -8.42 -27.86
N PHE A 42 -9.19 -7.46 -26.99
CA PHE A 42 -7.94 -7.36 -26.25
C PHE A 42 -7.91 -8.14 -24.93
N CYS A 43 -9.04 -8.70 -24.50
CA CYS A 43 -9.17 -9.47 -23.25
C CYS A 43 -8.99 -10.99 -23.44
N GLU A 44 -8.82 -11.49 -24.66
CA GLU A 44 -8.75 -12.93 -25.00
C GLU A 44 -7.39 -13.62 -24.73
N LEU A 45 -6.42 -12.97 -24.10
CA LEU A 45 -5.09 -13.54 -23.89
C LEU A 45 -4.81 -14.00 -22.45
N SER A 46 -5.78 -14.64 -21.79
CA SER A 46 -5.44 -15.59 -20.73
C SER A 46 -5.14 -16.94 -21.38
N PRO A 47 -3.98 -17.57 -21.14
CA PRO A 47 -3.75 -18.92 -21.63
C PRO A 47 -4.78 -19.84 -20.96
N SER A 48 -5.66 -20.42 -21.75
CA SER A 48 -6.54 -21.50 -21.34
C SER A 48 -5.67 -22.62 -20.78
N VAL A 49 -5.80 -22.91 -19.49
CA VAL A 49 -5.27 -24.12 -18.88
C VAL A 49 -6.01 -25.29 -19.58
N PRO A 50 -5.31 -26.24 -20.22
CA PRO A 50 -5.99 -27.37 -20.81
C PRO A 50 -6.61 -28.23 -19.69
N ASP A 51 -7.91 -28.41 -19.76
CA ASP A 51 -8.64 -29.40 -18.96
C ASP A 51 -8.10 -30.81 -19.21
N LYS A 52 -7.79 -31.51 -18.11
CA LYS A 52 -7.58 -32.94 -18.01
C LYS A 52 -6.30 -33.54 -18.58
N VAL A 53 -5.28 -33.54 -17.75
CA VAL A 53 -4.33 -34.65 -17.73
C VAL A 53 -4.80 -35.62 -16.62
N SER A 54 -5.30 -36.80 -17.03
CA SER A 54 -5.61 -37.90 -16.13
C SER A 54 -4.28 -38.45 -15.58
N VAL A 55 -3.99 -38.14 -14.32
CA VAL A 55 -2.87 -38.77 -13.60
C VAL A 55 -3.38 -40.09 -13.04
N ALA A 56 -2.77 -41.21 -13.48
CA ALA A 56 -2.99 -42.52 -12.93
C ALA A 56 -2.56 -42.58 -11.47
N GLU A 57 -3.44 -43.12 -10.61
CA GLU A 57 -3.16 -43.33 -9.18
C GLU A 57 -1.96 -44.28 -9.00
N PRO A 58 -0.98 -43.97 -8.11
CA PRO A 58 0.02 -44.92 -7.69
C PRO A 58 -0.59 -45.88 -6.63
N LYS A 59 -0.33 -47.16 -6.83
CA LYS A 59 -0.75 -48.25 -5.94
C LYS A 59 -0.17 -48.05 -4.53
N HIS A 60 -1.03 -48.19 -3.52
CA HIS A 60 -0.70 -48.24 -2.11
C HIS A 60 0.31 -49.33 -1.76
N GLU A 61 1.44 -48.97 -1.21
CA GLU A 61 2.29 -49.84 -0.38
C GLU A 61 1.97 -49.55 1.09
N GLU A 62 1.57 -50.58 1.80
CA GLU A 62 1.16 -50.56 3.20
C GLU A 62 2.36 -50.31 4.10
N VAL A 63 2.52 -49.10 4.68
CA VAL A 63 3.48 -48.83 5.74
C VAL A 63 2.83 -49.00 7.10
N ILE A 64 3.23 -50.03 7.80
CA ILE A 64 2.85 -50.34 9.18
C ILE A 64 3.26 -49.19 10.12
N ARG A 65 2.30 -48.51 10.72
CA ARG A 65 2.50 -47.53 11.78
C ARG A 65 2.50 -48.19 13.16
N PRO A 66 3.41 -47.85 14.08
CA PRO A 66 3.30 -48.26 15.46
C PRO A 66 2.16 -47.53 16.17
N VAL A 67 1.37 -48.29 16.93
CA VAL A 67 0.24 -47.82 17.74
C VAL A 67 0.78 -46.97 18.90
N ALA A 68 0.41 -45.69 18.93
CA ALA A 68 0.66 -44.84 20.09
C ALA A 68 -0.50 -44.98 21.08
N THR A 69 -0.15 -45.26 22.33
CA THR A 69 -1.08 -45.27 23.47
C THR A 69 -1.62 -43.87 23.76
N PRO A 70 -2.88 -43.72 24.15
CA PRO A 70 -3.47 -42.43 24.43
C PRO A 70 -2.93 -41.84 25.74
N PHE A 71 -2.37 -40.63 25.64
CA PHE A 71 -1.97 -39.81 26.78
C PHE A 71 -3.18 -39.04 27.27
N THR A 72 -3.62 -39.25 28.49
CA THR A 72 -4.65 -38.46 29.16
C THR A 72 -4.00 -37.23 29.81
N PRO A 73 -4.37 -35.99 29.45
CA PRO A 73 -3.89 -34.81 30.15
C PRO A 73 -4.53 -34.67 31.54
N PRO A 74 -3.83 -34.09 32.53
CA PRO A 74 -4.39 -33.84 33.85
C PRO A 74 -5.43 -32.73 33.80
N VAL A 75 -6.52 -32.96 34.54
CA VAL A 75 -7.65 -32.02 34.69
C VAL A 75 -7.17 -30.80 35.50
N GLU A 76 -6.98 -29.69 34.88
CA GLU A 76 -6.79 -28.40 35.56
C GLU A 76 -8.13 -27.85 36.05
N LYS A 77 -8.15 -27.39 37.30
CA LYS A 77 -9.30 -26.74 37.94
C LYS A 77 -9.54 -25.37 37.30
N PRO A 78 -10.80 -24.94 37.15
CA PRO A 78 -11.11 -23.67 36.53
C PRO A 78 -10.58 -22.49 37.38
N VAL A 79 -9.70 -21.70 36.82
CA VAL A 79 -9.28 -20.40 37.35
C VAL A 79 -10.42 -19.42 37.09
N ALA A 80 -10.88 -18.76 38.15
CA ALA A 80 -11.93 -17.75 38.08
C ALA A 80 -11.49 -16.57 37.19
N LYS A 81 -12.35 -16.20 36.24
CA LYS A 81 -12.18 -15.01 35.40
C LYS A 81 -12.20 -13.77 36.30
N PRO A 82 -11.27 -12.80 36.10
CA PRO A 82 -11.40 -11.52 36.78
C PRO A 82 -12.69 -10.81 36.29
N VAL A 83 -13.50 -10.40 37.23
CA VAL A 83 -14.66 -9.53 37.01
C VAL A 83 -14.11 -8.14 36.66
N VAL A 84 -14.27 -7.72 35.41
CA VAL A 84 -14.01 -6.35 35.00
C VAL A 84 -15.22 -5.54 35.47
N GLU A 85 -15.05 -4.71 36.52
CA GLU A 85 -16.01 -3.70 36.89
C GLU A 85 -16.17 -2.71 35.73
N GLU A 86 -17.41 -2.54 35.27
CA GLU A 86 -17.78 -1.47 34.34
C GLU A 86 -17.66 -0.12 35.05
N GLU A 87 -16.58 0.62 34.78
CA GLU A 87 -16.54 2.04 35.13
C GLU A 87 -17.62 2.78 34.35
N LYS A 88 -18.53 3.40 35.09
CA LYS A 88 -19.57 4.28 34.55
C LYS A 88 -18.93 5.48 33.89
N ILE A 89 -18.98 5.49 32.55
CA ILE A 89 -18.64 6.65 31.73
C ILE A 89 -19.69 7.72 32.00
N SER A 90 -19.26 8.88 32.51
CA SER A 90 -20.09 10.07 32.74
C SER A 90 -20.69 10.57 31.42
N ASP A 91 -21.93 11.09 31.50
CA ASP A 91 -22.72 11.59 30.37
C ASP A 91 -22.01 12.63 29.50
N PRO A 92 -22.29 12.66 28.19
CA PRO A 92 -21.65 13.59 27.24
C PRO A 92 -22.13 15.04 27.53
N ILE A 93 -21.17 15.97 27.46
CA ILE A 93 -21.41 17.41 27.50
C ILE A 93 -22.32 17.80 26.32
N PRO A 94 -23.40 18.57 26.53
CA PRO A 94 -24.32 19.00 25.49
C PRO A 94 -23.66 20.00 24.53
N PRO A 95 -24.07 20.02 23.22
CA PRO A 95 -23.54 20.97 22.25
C PRO A 95 -23.96 22.41 22.57
N PRO A 96 -23.15 23.41 22.21
CA PRO A 96 -23.45 24.81 22.41
C PRO A 96 -24.64 25.27 21.54
N PRO A 97 -25.44 26.27 22.01
CA PRO A 97 -26.66 26.71 21.36
C PRO A 97 -26.38 27.43 20.01
N ALA A 98 -27.24 27.16 19.03
CA ALA A 98 -27.22 27.81 17.71
C ALA A 98 -27.52 29.32 17.85
N LYS A 99 -26.66 30.15 17.23
CA LYS A 99 -26.90 31.61 17.09
C LYS A 99 -27.77 31.90 15.89
N ALA A 100 -28.78 32.74 16.12
CA ALA A 100 -29.75 33.20 15.14
C ALA A 100 -29.14 34.20 14.12
N ASN A 101 -29.71 34.18 12.93
CA ASN A 101 -29.37 34.93 11.72
C ASN A 101 -29.33 36.44 11.87
N ASP A 102 -28.38 37.05 11.18
CA ASP A 102 -28.55 38.37 10.59
C ASP A 102 -27.98 38.42 9.16
N THR A 103 -28.86 38.72 8.22
CA THR A 103 -28.63 38.68 6.75
C THR A 103 -27.99 39.97 6.26
N LYS A 104 -26.76 39.91 5.77
CA LYS A 104 -26.19 40.76 4.72
C LYS A 104 -25.27 39.97 3.85
N ALA A 105 -25.62 39.77 2.58
CA ALA A 105 -24.80 39.07 1.60
C ALA A 105 -23.47 39.81 1.35
N LYS A 106 -22.44 39.42 2.13
CA LYS A 106 -21.03 39.56 1.76
C LYS A 106 -20.64 38.23 1.12
N SER A 107 -19.84 38.27 0.09
CA SER A 107 -19.19 37.07 -0.44
C SER A 107 -18.42 36.40 0.72
N VAL A 108 -19.06 35.43 1.34
CA VAL A 108 -18.48 34.68 2.48
C VAL A 108 -17.42 33.77 1.87
N LYS A 109 -16.16 34.04 2.15
CA LYS A 109 -15.08 33.06 1.87
C LYS A 109 -15.42 31.82 2.69
N LEU A 110 -15.72 30.71 2.01
CA LEU A 110 -16.00 29.42 2.63
C LEU A 110 -14.79 29.01 3.48
N GLN A 111 -15.00 28.70 4.74
CA GLN A 111 -13.95 28.24 5.65
C GLN A 111 -14.08 26.73 5.87
N ALA A 112 -13.00 26.05 6.26
CA ALA A 112 -13.02 24.62 6.55
C ALA A 112 -14.09 24.26 7.59
N GLN A 113 -14.27 25.08 8.60
CA GLN A 113 -15.27 24.94 9.66
C GLN A 113 -16.73 24.88 9.16
N ASP A 114 -17.00 25.43 7.96
CA ASP A 114 -18.35 25.42 7.37
C ASP A 114 -18.66 24.07 6.67
N LEU A 115 -17.64 23.28 6.35
CA LEU A 115 -17.76 22.03 5.58
C LEU A 115 -17.65 20.77 6.43
N TRP A 116 -17.03 20.86 7.61
CA TRP A 116 -16.85 19.69 8.48
C TRP A 116 -17.96 19.64 9.55
N PRO A 117 -18.61 18.48 9.74
CA PRO A 117 -19.62 18.30 10.80
C PRO A 117 -19.08 18.60 12.21
N VAL A 118 -17.81 18.29 12.45
CA VAL A 118 -17.08 18.68 13.65
C VAL A 118 -15.76 19.33 13.22
N ALA A 119 -15.62 20.61 13.56
CA ALA A 119 -14.39 21.37 13.40
C ALA A 119 -14.11 22.09 14.73
N THR A 120 -13.20 21.56 15.53
CA THR A 120 -12.95 22.07 16.88
C THR A 120 -11.51 21.92 17.31
N THR A 121 -11.17 22.63 18.39
CA THR A 121 -9.89 22.53 19.09
C THR A 121 -8.71 22.75 18.15
N CYS A 122 -8.48 24.02 17.85
CA CYS A 122 -7.28 24.42 17.14
C CYS A 122 -6.17 24.80 18.12
N ILE A 123 -4.94 24.51 17.76
CA ILE A 123 -3.74 24.87 18.52
C ILE A 123 -2.79 25.60 17.56
N GLU A 124 -2.38 26.80 17.99
CA GLU A 124 -1.35 27.56 17.28
C GLU A 124 0.01 26.86 17.40
N GLY A 125 0.73 26.76 16.29
CA GLY A 125 2.11 26.30 16.28
C GLY A 125 3.04 27.25 17.01
N TYR A 126 4.24 26.80 17.36
CA TYR A 126 5.25 27.58 18.08
C TYR A 126 5.59 28.92 17.42
N ASN A 127 5.58 28.94 16.09
CA ASN A 127 5.88 30.15 15.28
C ASN A 127 4.66 31.06 15.08
N ARG A 128 3.46 30.65 15.52
CA ARG A 128 2.17 31.33 15.35
C ARG A 128 1.79 31.63 13.89
N THR A 129 2.42 30.99 12.93
CA THR A 129 2.10 31.15 11.51
C THR A 129 1.13 30.10 11.02
N GLU A 130 1.06 28.97 11.72
CA GLU A 130 0.20 27.86 11.40
C GLU A 130 -0.65 27.47 12.62
N GLU A 131 -1.83 27.03 12.33
CA GLU A 131 -2.82 26.51 13.28
C GLU A 131 -3.21 25.11 12.84
N PHE A 132 -3.20 24.16 13.79
CA PHE A 132 -3.66 22.79 13.54
C PHE A 132 -4.97 22.56 14.28
N CYS A 133 -5.95 22.02 13.58
CA CYS A 133 -7.29 21.76 14.13
C CYS A 133 -7.69 20.31 13.94
N ILE A 134 -8.71 19.89 14.70
CA ILE A 134 -9.36 18.59 14.55
C ILE A 134 -10.57 18.76 13.64
N TYR A 135 -10.62 18.01 12.57
CA TYR A 135 -11.74 17.90 11.63
C TYR A 135 -12.27 16.48 11.66
N SER A 136 -13.55 16.30 11.93
CA SER A 136 -14.15 14.96 11.97
C SER A 136 -15.49 14.94 11.26
N ASP A 137 -15.71 13.87 10.47
CA ASP A 137 -17.00 13.58 9.87
C ASP A 137 -17.44 12.16 10.25
N HIS A 138 -18.40 12.08 11.17
CA HIS A 138 -18.96 10.81 11.65
C HIS A 138 -19.84 10.11 10.61
N THR A 139 -20.24 10.81 9.55
CA THR A 139 -21.06 10.26 8.45
C THR A 139 -20.23 9.73 7.28
N PHE A 140 -18.93 10.07 7.25
CA PHE A 140 -18.02 9.65 6.20
C PHE A 140 -18.08 8.13 5.98
N ALA A 141 -17.96 7.71 4.73
CA ALA A 141 -17.90 6.30 4.36
C ALA A 141 -19.08 5.46 4.90
N GLY A 142 -20.31 5.99 4.75
CA GLY A 142 -21.53 5.28 5.18
C GLY A 142 -21.71 5.21 6.70
N GLY A 143 -21.13 6.16 7.44
CA GLY A 143 -21.24 6.24 8.90
C GLY A 143 -20.09 5.53 9.64
N ARG A 144 -19.01 5.17 8.92
CA ARG A 144 -17.80 4.68 9.58
C ARG A 144 -17.06 5.82 10.30
N GLY A 145 -17.05 7.00 9.68
CA GLY A 145 -16.42 8.20 10.20
C GLY A 145 -14.91 8.26 9.99
N VAL A 146 -14.40 9.49 9.96
CA VAL A 146 -12.96 9.78 9.86
C VAL A 146 -12.62 11.00 10.68
N THR A 147 -11.41 11.07 11.21
CA THR A 147 -10.84 12.25 11.86
C THR A 147 -9.53 12.64 11.20
N ILE A 148 -9.34 13.93 10.96
CA ILE A 148 -8.13 14.49 10.34
C ILE A 148 -7.61 15.63 11.21
N LEU A 149 -6.34 15.59 11.56
CA LEU A 149 -5.61 16.64 12.25
C LEU A 149 -4.71 17.32 11.21
N THR A 150 -5.03 18.56 10.86
CA THR A 150 -4.30 19.33 9.84
C THR A 150 -4.61 20.82 9.93
N THR A 151 -4.03 21.63 9.04
CA THR A 151 -4.29 23.05 8.94
C THR A 151 -5.67 23.35 8.33
N PRO A 152 -6.29 24.52 8.63
CA PRO A 152 -7.58 24.90 8.04
C PRO A 152 -7.55 24.97 6.50
N SER A 153 -6.41 25.36 5.90
CA SER A 153 -6.27 25.45 4.45
C SER A 153 -6.37 24.09 3.79
N GLU A 154 -5.76 23.07 4.37
CA GLU A 154 -5.77 21.72 3.83
C GLU A 154 -7.05 20.98 4.12
N ALA A 155 -7.61 21.13 5.32
CA ALA A 155 -8.93 20.63 5.63
C ALA A 155 -9.99 21.15 4.65
N LEU A 156 -9.86 22.39 4.18
CA LEU A 156 -10.75 22.97 3.15
C LEU A 156 -10.58 22.29 1.79
N LYS A 157 -9.35 21.92 1.41
CA LYS A 157 -9.09 21.18 0.16
C LYS A 157 -9.64 19.77 0.27
N ILE A 158 -9.35 19.06 1.36
CA ILE A 158 -9.82 17.68 1.63
C ILE A 158 -11.36 17.63 1.59
N ALA A 159 -12.05 18.56 2.26
CA ALA A 159 -13.52 18.59 2.26
C ALA A 159 -14.15 18.76 0.87
N LYS A 160 -13.39 19.23 -0.11
CA LYS A 160 -13.83 19.38 -1.50
C LYS A 160 -13.50 18.19 -2.39
N SER A 161 -12.76 17.20 -1.88
CA SER A 161 -12.43 16.01 -2.65
C SER A 161 -13.66 15.15 -2.96
N PRO A 162 -13.59 14.29 -3.99
CA PRO A 162 -14.68 13.38 -4.33
C PRO A 162 -15.18 12.55 -3.15
N ALA A 163 -14.28 12.04 -2.32
CA ALA A 163 -14.62 11.21 -1.16
C ALA A 163 -15.56 11.90 -0.16
N PHE A 164 -15.46 13.24 -0.01
CA PHE A 164 -16.28 14.01 0.93
C PHE A 164 -17.49 14.67 0.27
N THR A 165 -17.44 14.97 -1.03
CA THR A 165 -18.53 15.63 -1.77
C THR A 165 -19.52 14.65 -2.40
N GLN A 166 -19.08 13.46 -2.78
CA GLN A 166 -19.91 12.41 -3.39
C GLN A 166 -20.27 11.36 -2.34
N LYS A 167 -21.37 11.60 -1.62
CA LYS A 167 -21.78 10.79 -0.43
C LYS A 167 -21.89 9.28 -0.68
N ASP A 168 -22.11 8.85 -1.90
CA ASP A 168 -22.29 7.46 -2.29
C ASP A 168 -21.06 6.86 -2.98
N LEU A 169 -19.95 7.60 -3.11
CA LEU A 169 -18.73 7.13 -3.77
C LEU A 169 -18.20 5.83 -3.15
N TYR A 170 -18.24 5.72 -1.81
CA TYR A 170 -17.80 4.51 -1.12
C TYR A 170 -18.55 3.23 -1.54
N LYS A 171 -19.78 3.35 -2.05
CA LYS A 171 -20.57 2.20 -2.54
C LYS A 171 -20.02 1.62 -3.84
N THR A 172 -19.19 2.36 -4.56
CA THR A 172 -18.53 1.89 -5.79
C THR A 172 -17.24 1.14 -5.47
N VAL A 173 -16.73 1.25 -4.24
CA VAL A 173 -15.48 0.60 -3.81
C VAL A 173 -15.78 -0.84 -3.40
N LYS A 174 -15.08 -1.78 -4.02
CA LYS A 174 -15.26 -3.21 -3.75
C LYS A 174 -14.79 -3.57 -2.34
N ASP A 175 -15.51 -4.46 -1.66
CA ASP A 175 -15.18 -4.98 -0.32
C ASP A 175 -14.89 -3.85 0.70
N PHE A 176 -15.60 -2.73 0.55
CA PHE A 176 -15.37 -1.52 1.32
C PHE A 176 -15.73 -1.71 2.79
N ASN A 177 -14.74 -1.52 3.68
CA ASN A 177 -14.89 -1.64 5.14
C ASN A 177 -15.62 -2.91 5.58
N ALA A 178 -15.53 -4.01 4.79
CA ALA A 178 -16.22 -5.25 5.08
C ALA A 178 -15.69 -5.85 6.40
N PRO A 179 -16.48 -5.88 7.48
CA PRO A 179 -16.04 -6.38 8.79
C PRO A 179 -15.91 -7.90 8.82
N GLU A 180 -16.67 -8.57 7.96
CA GLU A 180 -16.66 -10.02 7.76
C GLU A 180 -16.48 -10.28 6.28
N SER A 181 -15.40 -10.93 5.92
CA SER A 181 -15.09 -11.33 4.56
C SER A 181 -15.05 -12.84 4.47
N ASP A 182 -15.56 -13.40 3.37
CA ASP A 182 -15.31 -14.81 3.01
C ASP A 182 -13.83 -15.06 2.68
N LYS A 183 -13.04 -14.01 2.55
CA LYS A 183 -11.63 -14.05 2.14
C LYS A 183 -10.67 -14.15 3.31
N TRP A 184 -10.99 -13.55 4.44
CA TRP A 184 -10.09 -13.46 5.59
C TRP A 184 -10.84 -13.38 6.91
N HIS A 185 -10.14 -13.71 7.99
CA HIS A 185 -10.56 -13.49 9.37
C HIS A 185 -9.36 -13.09 10.22
N VAL A 186 -9.62 -12.58 11.41
CA VAL A 186 -8.58 -12.21 12.38
C VAL A 186 -8.44 -13.33 13.39
N GLU A 187 -7.23 -13.86 13.58
CA GLU A 187 -6.93 -14.85 14.62
C GLU A 187 -5.56 -14.59 15.27
N GLU A 188 -5.28 -15.29 16.35
CA GLU A 188 -3.97 -15.21 17.02
C GLU A 188 -2.94 -16.04 16.24
N VAL A 189 -1.90 -15.36 15.75
CA VAL A 189 -0.78 -15.98 15.03
C VAL A 189 0.37 -16.22 16.00
N PRO A 190 0.90 -17.44 16.07
CA PRO A 190 1.97 -17.78 17.02
C PRO A 190 3.16 -16.82 16.96
N ASN A 191 3.51 -16.23 18.10
CA ASN A 191 4.60 -15.25 18.29
C ASN A 191 4.46 -13.92 17.53
N LYS A 192 3.28 -13.62 16.94
CA LYS A 192 3.03 -12.39 16.20
C LYS A 192 1.80 -11.62 16.70
N GLY A 193 1.05 -12.17 17.67
CA GLY A 193 -0.21 -11.62 18.15
C GLY A 193 -1.34 -11.80 17.15
N MET A 194 -2.27 -10.83 17.07
CA MET A 194 -3.42 -10.92 16.16
C MET A 194 -2.97 -10.63 14.73
N GLY A 195 -3.36 -11.51 13.80
CA GLY A 195 -3.04 -11.40 12.37
C GLY A 195 -4.26 -11.63 11.49
N LEU A 196 -4.14 -11.31 10.21
CA LEU A 196 -5.11 -11.69 9.18
C LEU A 196 -4.74 -13.04 8.58
N VAL A 197 -5.71 -13.94 8.52
CA VAL A 197 -5.54 -15.29 7.94
C VAL A 197 -6.54 -15.49 6.81
N ALA A 198 -6.10 -16.08 5.70
CA ALA A 198 -6.96 -16.35 4.56
C ALA A 198 -7.98 -17.43 4.89
N SER A 199 -9.29 -17.14 4.75
CA SER A 199 -10.39 -18.09 4.99
C SER A 199 -10.58 -19.07 3.85
N ARG A 200 -10.11 -18.72 2.65
CA ARG A 200 -10.09 -19.56 1.45
C ARG A 200 -8.84 -19.26 0.61
N ASN A 201 -8.62 -20.04 -0.45
CA ASN A 201 -7.56 -19.73 -1.40
C ASN A 201 -7.84 -18.40 -2.11
N LEU A 202 -6.82 -17.54 -2.18
CA LEU A 202 -6.83 -16.28 -2.91
C LEU A 202 -5.86 -16.39 -4.10
N GLN A 203 -6.25 -15.81 -5.24
CA GLN A 203 -5.44 -15.81 -6.44
C GLN A 203 -4.53 -14.56 -6.49
N THR A 204 -3.45 -14.63 -7.28
CA THR A 204 -2.64 -13.44 -7.58
C THR A 204 -3.52 -12.34 -8.20
N GLY A 205 -3.39 -11.11 -7.70
CA GLY A 205 -4.20 -9.98 -8.14
C GLY A 205 -5.60 -9.95 -7.57
N GLU A 206 -5.97 -10.92 -6.72
CA GLU A 206 -7.27 -10.87 -6.06
C GLU A 206 -7.33 -9.73 -5.04
N HIS A 207 -8.37 -8.90 -5.15
CA HIS A 207 -8.63 -7.84 -4.19
C HIS A 207 -9.07 -8.44 -2.85
N ILE A 208 -8.40 -8.06 -1.77
CA ILE A 208 -8.64 -8.58 -0.41
C ILE A 208 -9.62 -7.68 0.34
N MET A 209 -9.32 -6.38 0.41
CA MET A 209 -10.15 -5.38 1.09
C MET A 209 -9.83 -3.96 0.64
N SER A 210 -10.80 -3.07 0.82
CA SER A 210 -10.62 -1.61 0.78
C SER A 210 -11.09 -1.01 2.10
N VAL A 211 -10.27 -0.19 2.75
CA VAL A 211 -10.53 0.32 4.10
C VAL A 211 -10.35 1.82 4.15
N SER A 212 -11.32 2.53 4.75
CA SER A 212 -11.17 3.95 5.04
C SER A 212 -10.40 4.19 6.33
N ALA A 213 -9.70 5.33 6.40
CA ALA A 213 -8.95 5.73 7.58
C ALA A 213 -9.83 5.94 8.81
N ALA A 214 -9.30 5.65 10.00
CA ALA A 214 -9.87 6.08 11.25
C ALA A 214 -9.38 7.49 11.63
N ILE A 215 -8.08 7.70 11.54
CA ILE A 215 -7.43 8.99 11.83
C ILE A 215 -6.30 9.23 10.86
N MET A 216 -6.18 10.48 10.42
CA MET A 216 -5.06 11.00 9.66
C MET A 216 -4.45 12.16 10.43
N THR A 217 -3.16 12.10 10.72
CA THR A 217 -2.42 13.15 11.42
C THR A 217 -1.40 13.76 10.47
N ASP A 218 -1.53 15.04 10.20
CA ASP A 218 -0.58 15.80 9.39
C ASP A 218 0.84 15.66 9.96
N PHE A 219 1.79 15.25 9.11
CA PHE A 219 3.15 15.00 9.55
C PHE A 219 3.83 16.25 10.10
N SER A 220 3.55 17.41 9.54
CA SER A 220 4.15 18.68 9.98
C SER A 220 3.75 19.11 11.39
N ILE A 221 2.68 18.55 11.96
CA ILE A 221 2.21 18.92 13.31
C ILE A 221 3.29 18.73 14.40
N TRP A 222 4.15 17.70 14.22
CA TRP A 222 5.21 17.42 15.21
C TRP A 222 6.33 18.47 15.23
N ASP A 223 6.52 19.22 14.14
CA ASP A 223 7.49 20.32 14.08
C ASP A 223 6.95 21.60 14.68
N HIS A 224 5.62 21.73 14.76
CA HIS A 224 4.95 22.96 15.14
C HIS A 224 4.22 22.94 16.49
N VAL A 225 3.86 21.76 17.01
CA VAL A 225 3.02 21.60 18.19
C VAL A 225 3.69 20.68 19.20
N ALA A 226 3.61 21.04 20.49
CA ALA A 226 4.15 20.20 21.56
C ALA A 226 3.46 18.81 21.60
N LEU A 227 4.27 17.77 21.81
CA LEU A 227 3.81 16.38 21.80
C LEU A 227 2.60 16.11 22.72
N GLU A 228 2.55 16.74 23.86
CA GLU A 228 1.43 16.63 24.80
C GLU A 228 0.11 17.13 24.18
N HIS A 229 0.18 18.21 23.41
CA HIS A 229 -0.99 18.75 22.70
C HIS A 229 -1.40 17.84 21.53
N VAL A 230 -0.43 17.32 20.76
CA VAL A 230 -0.71 16.36 19.70
C VAL A 230 -1.42 15.12 20.26
N ARG A 231 -0.94 14.56 21.37
CA ARG A 231 -1.58 13.40 22.05
C ARG A 231 -3.03 13.70 22.44
N ARG A 232 -3.28 14.87 23.03
CA ARG A 232 -4.65 15.30 23.37
C ARG A 232 -5.54 15.45 22.15
N MET A 233 -5.04 16.08 21.08
CA MET A 233 -5.79 16.25 19.83
C MET A 233 -6.13 14.90 19.20
N GLN A 234 -5.19 13.98 19.13
CA GLN A 234 -5.41 12.63 18.59
C GLN A 234 -6.47 11.88 19.43
N ALA A 235 -6.36 11.88 20.75
CA ALA A 235 -7.32 11.24 21.64
C ALA A 235 -8.73 11.85 21.51
N GLN A 236 -8.82 13.17 21.45
CA GLN A 236 -10.07 13.87 21.20
C GLN A 236 -10.65 13.53 19.83
N GLY A 237 -9.80 13.50 18.78
CA GLY A 237 -10.21 13.11 17.42
C GLY A 237 -10.82 11.71 17.38
N ILE A 238 -10.18 10.73 18.02
CA ILE A 238 -10.73 9.36 18.12
C ILE A 238 -12.08 9.37 18.86
N SER A 239 -12.28 10.23 19.85
CA SER A 239 -13.56 10.30 20.58
C SER A 239 -14.74 10.75 19.72
N TYR A 240 -14.50 11.44 18.60
CA TYR A 240 -15.52 11.88 17.64
C TYR A 240 -15.95 10.80 16.65
N LEU A 241 -15.19 9.73 16.51
CA LEU A 241 -15.56 8.61 15.64
C LEU A 241 -16.81 7.88 16.18
N PRO A 242 -17.60 7.22 15.31
CA PRO A 242 -18.65 6.29 15.75
C PRO A 242 -18.10 5.19 16.65
N LYS A 243 -18.89 4.78 17.66
CA LYS A 243 -18.45 3.84 18.70
C LYS A 243 -17.92 2.50 18.19
N HIS A 244 -18.46 1.98 17.08
CA HIS A 244 -17.96 0.75 16.48
C HIS A 244 -16.55 0.93 15.93
N HIS A 245 -16.25 2.06 15.27
CA HIS A 245 -14.94 2.36 14.72
C HIS A 245 -13.92 2.67 15.84
N GLN A 246 -14.34 3.41 16.91
CA GLN A 246 -13.51 3.57 18.09
C GLN A 246 -13.07 2.22 18.67
N ARG A 247 -14.00 1.25 18.80
CA ARG A 247 -13.67 -0.09 19.34
C ARG A 247 -12.67 -0.83 18.49
N ILE A 248 -12.82 -0.80 17.15
CA ILE A 248 -11.87 -1.45 16.24
C ILE A 248 -10.48 -0.81 16.39
N PHE A 249 -10.41 0.52 16.39
CA PHE A 249 -9.16 1.26 16.58
C PHE A 249 -8.51 0.96 17.93
N LEU A 250 -9.26 1.09 19.06
CA LEU A 250 -8.72 0.87 20.39
C LEU A 250 -8.32 -0.58 20.69
N ASN A 251 -8.73 -1.52 19.85
CA ASN A 251 -8.33 -2.92 19.93
C ASN A 251 -7.02 -3.22 19.18
N LEU A 252 -6.41 -2.22 18.52
CA LEU A 252 -5.09 -2.39 17.87
C LEU A 252 -3.99 -2.56 18.90
N SER A 253 -2.89 -3.19 18.47
CA SER A 253 -1.74 -3.47 19.31
C SER A 253 -0.95 -2.20 19.66
N THR A 254 -0.34 -2.21 20.84
CA THR A 254 0.71 -1.28 21.25
C THR A 254 1.88 -2.08 21.76
N HIS A 255 3.11 -1.56 21.64
CA HIS A 255 4.29 -2.28 22.15
C HIS A 255 4.32 -2.28 23.68
N ASP A 256 3.93 -1.17 24.30
CA ASP A 256 4.01 -0.98 25.74
C ASP A 256 2.64 -0.64 26.32
N ALA A 257 2.49 -0.92 27.62
CA ALA A 257 1.35 -0.43 28.37
C ALA A 257 1.28 1.10 28.34
N ALA A 258 0.07 1.66 28.36
CA ALA A 258 -0.17 3.08 28.42
C ALA A 258 -0.72 3.46 29.79
N GLU A 259 -0.26 4.62 30.32
CA GLU A 259 -0.67 5.14 31.62
C GLU A 259 -1.96 5.98 31.53
N SER A 260 -2.30 6.47 30.34
CA SER A 260 -3.49 7.28 30.08
C SER A 260 -4.16 6.91 28.76
N TYR A 261 -5.39 7.38 28.54
CA TYR A 261 -6.11 7.22 27.27
C TYR A 261 -5.39 7.93 26.12
N GLU A 262 -4.89 9.15 26.36
CA GLU A 262 -4.15 9.93 25.36
C GLU A 262 -2.87 9.22 24.95
N GLU A 263 -2.16 8.66 25.91
CA GLU A 263 -0.95 7.88 25.62
C GLU A 263 -1.27 6.60 24.86
N ARG A 264 -2.36 5.92 25.20
CA ARG A 264 -2.80 4.72 24.49
C ARG A 264 -3.11 5.01 23.02
N VAL A 265 -3.90 6.06 22.75
CA VAL A 265 -4.22 6.48 21.37
C VAL A 265 -2.95 6.81 20.61
N TYR A 266 -2.04 7.57 21.21
CA TYR A 266 -0.77 7.94 20.60
C TYR A 266 0.10 6.70 20.27
N LYS A 267 0.24 5.76 21.21
CA LYS A 267 0.99 4.51 21.01
C LYS A 267 0.37 3.65 19.91
N ILE A 268 -0.96 3.56 19.84
CA ILE A 268 -1.66 2.88 18.75
C ILE A 268 -1.29 3.52 17.42
N ILE A 269 -1.31 4.85 17.29
CA ILE A 269 -0.97 5.55 16.07
C ILE A 269 0.48 5.25 15.68
N LEU A 270 1.43 5.39 16.59
CA LEU A 270 2.85 5.13 16.32
C LEU A 270 3.11 3.68 15.85
N THR A 271 2.39 2.71 16.40
CA THR A 271 2.59 1.31 16.06
C THR A 271 1.94 0.92 14.74
N ASN A 272 0.81 1.55 14.37
CA ASN A 272 -0.10 1.04 13.34
C ASN A 272 -0.33 2.02 12.18
N ALA A 273 0.31 3.19 12.17
CA ALA A 273 0.12 4.16 11.11
C ALA A 273 0.87 3.78 9.83
N PHE A 274 0.28 4.20 8.73
CA PHE A 274 0.85 4.14 7.39
C PHE A 274 1.18 5.55 6.92
N ASP A 275 2.30 5.69 6.23
CA ASP A 275 2.71 6.94 5.63
C ASP A 275 1.92 7.16 4.34
N ILE A 276 1.16 8.26 4.28
CA ILE A 276 0.48 8.69 3.07
C ILE A 276 1.24 9.90 2.52
N SER A 277 1.90 9.72 1.39
CA SER A 277 2.73 10.73 0.74
C SER A 277 2.04 11.45 -0.42
N ASP A 278 1.05 10.81 -1.06
CA ASP A 278 0.35 11.32 -2.23
C ASP A 278 -1.12 11.59 -1.91
N ILE A 279 -1.40 12.85 -1.53
CA ILE A 279 -2.74 13.41 -1.54
C ILE A 279 -2.72 14.53 -2.58
N GLU A 280 -2.93 14.18 -3.84
CA GLU A 280 -2.85 15.07 -5.01
C GLU A 280 -3.56 16.41 -4.80
N ILE A 281 -4.72 16.37 -4.13
CA ILE A 281 -5.54 17.55 -3.87
C ILE A 281 -4.84 18.60 -3.01
N LEU A 282 -3.78 18.24 -2.26
CA LEU A 282 -3.11 19.18 -1.36
C LEU A 282 -2.10 20.06 -2.07
N ASP A 283 -1.58 19.63 -3.23
CA ASP A 283 -0.58 20.37 -4.00
C ASP A 283 0.59 20.86 -3.12
N ARG A 284 1.01 19.98 -2.20
CA ARG A 284 2.17 20.26 -1.34
C ARG A 284 3.45 20.03 -2.12
N PRO A 285 4.47 20.90 -1.94
CA PRO A 285 5.82 20.53 -2.33
C PRO A 285 6.15 19.20 -1.63
N LYS A 286 6.59 18.21 -2.40
CA LYS A 286 7.13 16.99 -1.81
C LYS A 286 8.37 17.41 -1.02
N ASP A 287 8.26 17.39 0.31
CA ASP A 287 9.46 17.55 1.15
C ASP A 287 10.44 16.40 0.87
N GLU A 288 11.67 16.51 1.35
CA GLU A 288 12.68 15.47 1.17
C GLU A 288 12.25 14.10 1.73
N GLN A 289 11.20 14.05 2.57
CA GLN A 289 10.68 12.86 3.23
C GLN A 289 9.39 12.35 2.57
N GLY A 290 8.69 13.17 1.79
CA GLY A 290 7.52 12.78 1.01
C GLY A 290 6.28 12.38 1.82
N VAL A 291 6.31 12.44 3.16
CA VAL A 291 5.20 12.05 4.02
C VAL A 291 4.30 13.23 4.30
N ASN A 292 3.00 13.08 3.99
CA ASN A 292 2.00 14.12 4.28
C ASN A 292 1.20 13.79 5.56
N PHE A 293 0.81 12.54 5.74
CA PHE A 293 0.01 12.11 6.88
C PHE A 293 0.44 10.76 7.44
N PHE A 294 0.45 10.65 8.77
CA PHE A 294 0.35 9.37 9.46
C PHE A 294 -1.11 8.98 9.58
N THR A 295 -1.46 7.83 9.00
CA THR A 295 -2.84 7.40 8.82
C THR A 295 -3.04 5.98 9.34
N VAL A 296 -4.06 5.76 10.16
CA VAL A 296 -4.40 4.44 10.69
C VAL A 296 -5.61 3.86 9.97
N PHE A 297 -5.41 2.68 9.37
CA PHE A 297 -6.44 1.84 8.74
C PHE A 297 -6.60 0.57 9.59
N PRO A 298 -7.57 0.50 10.51
CA PRO A 298 -7.56 -0.51 11.58
C PRO A 298 -7.53 -1.96 11.10
N GLU A 299 -8.18 -2.30 10.00
CA GLU A 299 -8.18 -3.66 9.46
C GLU A 299 -6.86 -3.99 8.75
N VAL A 300 -6.30 -3.04 8.01
CA VAL A 300 -5.00 -3.22 7.33
C VAL A 300 -3.88 -3.34 8.37
N SER A 301 -3.98 -2.60 9.47
CA SER A 301 -3.04 -2.66 10.59
C SER A 301 -3.03 -4.02 11.33
N ARG A 302 -3.97 -4.92 11.01
CA ARG A 302 -3.95 -6.31 11.51
C ARG A 302 -3.05 -7.25 10.70
N MET A 303 -2.55 -6.81 9.55
CA MET A 303 -1.61 -7.60 8.76
C MET A 303 -0.22 -7.50 9.36
N ASN A 304 0.32 -8.65 9.76
CA ASN A 304 1.66 -8.74 10.28
C ASN A 304 2.72 -8.61 9.19
N HIS A 305 3.95 -8.40 9.63
CA HIS A 305 5.11 -8.28 8.76
C HIS A 305 5.60 -9.62 8.21
N ASP A 306 5.99 -9.61 6.92
CA ASP A 306 6.94 -10.56 6.32
C ASP A 306 7.88 -9.78 5.38
N CYS A 307 9.18 -10.10 5.38
CA CYS A 307 10.15 -9.48 4.46
C CYS A 307 9.91 -9.85 2.99
N ARG A 308 9.09 -10.87 2.73
CA ARG A 308 8.65 -11.32 1.40
C ARG A 308 7.14 -11.57 1.45
N PRO A 309 6.34 -10.49 1.55
CA PRO A 309 4.92 -10.57 1.82
C PRO A 309 4.13 -11.20 0.68
N ASN A 310 2.94 -11.66 0.99
CA ASN A 310 2.00 -12.20 0.01
C ASN A 310 0.87 -11.23 -0.37
N ALA A 311 0.80 -10.07 0.29
CA ALA A 311 -0.12 -9.00 -0.05
C ALA A 311 0.61 -7.67 -0.20
N HIS A 312 0.00 -6.75 -0.92
CA HIS A 312 0.45 -5.37 -1.07
C HIS A 312 -0.74 -4.43 -0.97
N TYR A 313 -0.47 -3.18 -0.60
CA TYR A 313 -1.49 -2.15 -0.48
C TYR A 313 -1.08 -0.86 -1.20
N TYR A 314 -2.08 -0.12 -1.66
CA TYR A 314 -1.91 1.25 -2.14
C TYR A 314 -3.02 2.16 -1.63
N TRP A 315 -2.71 3.43 -1.56
CA TRP A 315 -3.65 4.49 -1.21
C TRP A 315 -4.36 5.03 -2.45
N ASP A 316 -5.69 5.15 -2.39
CA ASP A 316 -6.51 5.82 -3.39
C ASP A 316 -7.00 7.16 -2.84
N SER A 317 -6.41 8.26 -3.32
CA SER A 317 -6.71 9.63 -2.88
C SER A 317 -8.11 10.09 -3.28
N GLU A 318 -8.75 9.49 -4.31
CA GLU A 318 -10.10 9.84 -4.73
C GLU A 318 -11.16 9.27 -3.78
N THR A 319 -10.99 8.03 -3.37
CA THR A 319 -11.93 7.34 -2.48
C THR A 319 -11.56 7.44 -1.00
N PHE A 320 -10.38 7.92 -0.68
CA PHE A 320 -9.79 7.95 0.65
C PHE A 320 -9.75 6.57 1.30
N THR A 321 -9.31 5.57 0.52
CA THR A 321 -9.19 4.18 0.96
C THR A 321 -7.80 3.63 0.75
N GLN A 322 -7.42 2.70 1.62
CA GLN A 322 -6.30 1.81 1.40
C GLN A 322 -6.81 0.50 0.84
N ASN A 323 -6.29 0.11 -0.31
CA ASN A 323 -6.69 -1.06 -1.07
C ASN A 323 -5.62 -2.14 -0.95
N VAL A 324 -6.03 -3.38 -0.69
CA VAL A 324 -5.12 -4.50 -0.45
C VAL A 324 -5.36 -5.59 -1.47
N PHE A 325 -4.27 -6.09 -2.08
CA PHE A 325 -4.30 -7.15 -3.11
C PHE A 325 -3.31 -8.26 -2.79
N ALA A 326 -3.65 -9.48 -3.18
CA ALA A 326 -2.73 -10.61 -3.15
C ALA A 326 -1.66 -10.47 -4.26
N THR A 327 -0.38 -10.55 -3.90
CA THR A 327 0.74 -10.46 -4.87
C THR A 327 1.16 -11.82 -5.43
N ARG A 328 0.71 -12.89 -4.79
CA ARG A 328 0.85 -14.29 -5.20
C ARG A 328 -0.35 -15.09 -4.71
N PRO A 329 -0.52 -16.35 -5.12
CA PRO A 329 -1.53 -17.21 -4.51
C PRO A 329 -1.31 -17.32 -3.00
N ILE A 330 -2.40 -17.21 -2.22
CA ILE A 330 -2.44 -17.36 -0.75
C ILE A 330 -3.37 -18.52 -0.44
N LEU A 331 -2.90 -19.52 0.30
CA LEU A 331 -3.70 -20.69 0.62
C LEU A 331 -4.65 -20.43 1.80
N ALA A 332 -5.77 -21.14 1.85
CA ALA A 332 -6.62 -21.14 3.04
C ALA A 332 -5.83 -21.54 4.29
N GLY A 333 -5.98 -20.75 5.37
CA GLY A 333 -5.19 -20.90 6.60
C GLY A 333 -3.79 -20.27 6.56
N GLU A 334 -3.38 -19.69 5.44
CA GLU A 334 -2.12 -18.92 5.37
C GLU A 334 -2.33 -17.49 5.88
N GLU A 335 -1.37 -16.98 6.66
CA GLU A 335 -1.37 -15.61 7.14
C GLU A 335 -1.21 -14.63 5.97
N ILE A 336 -2.04 -13.59 5.92
CA ILE A 336 -1.93 -12.50 4.95
C ILE A 336 -0.98 -11.45 5.53
N THR A 337 0.13 -11.20 4.85
CA THR A 337 1.21 -10.36 5.36
C THR A 337 1.56 -9.22 4.41
N ILE A 338 2.06 -8.12 4.98
CA ILE A 338 2.63 -6.98 4.27
C ILE A 338 4.07 -6.76 4.71
N THR A 339 4.81 -5.87 4.07
CA THR A 339 6.12 -5.44 4.57
C THR A 339 6.00 -4.15 5.36
N TYR A 340 6.76 -4.04 6.47
CA TYR A 340 6.89 -2.82 7.27
C TYR A 340 8.17 -2.05 6.93
N VAL A 341 9.09 -2.70 6.21
CA VAL A 341 10.39 -2.13 5.84
C VAL A 341 10.64 -2.30 4.35
N ASP A 342 11.58 -1.55 3.81
CA ASP A 342 11.99 -1.74 2.42
C ASP A 342 12.56 -3.15 2.21
N MET A 343 12.00 -3.87 1.23
CA MET A 343 12.39 -5.22 0.87
C MET A 343 13.79 -5.30 0.24
N LEU A 344 14.31 -4.17 -0.28
CA LEU A 344 15.63 -4.07 -0.90
C LEU A 344 16.77 -3.78 0.09
N LEU A 345 16.46 -3.68 1.40
CA LEU A 345 17.50 -3.62 2.42
C LEU A 345 18.12 -5.00 2.66
N PRO A 346 19.43 -5.07 3.00
CA PRO A 346 20.07 -6.27 3.52
C PRO A 346 19.35 -6.80 4.76
N ARG A 347 19.50 -8.10 5.04
CA ARG A 347 18.82 -8.74 6.20
C ARG A 347 19.05 -8.00 7.51
N ASP A 348 20.30 -7.68 7.82
CA ASP A 348 20.65 -7.12 9.12
C ASP A 348 20.02 -5.72 9.32
N GLU A 349 19.96 -4.89 8.28
CA GLU A 349 19.28 -3.61 8.32
C GLU A 349 17.76 -3.74 8.48
N ARG A 350 17.14 -4.75 7.83
CA ARG A 350 15.70 -5.01 8.03
C ARG A 350 15.41 -5.42 9.46
N VAL A 351 16.20 -6.33 10.01
CA VAL A 351 16.05 -6.82 11.40
C VAL A 351 16.25 -5.68 12.40
N GLU A 352 17.30 -4.86 12.21
CA GLU A 352 17.56 -3.71 13.07
C GLU A 352 16.39 -2.71 13.06
N ARG A 353 15.85 -2.37 11.87
CA ARG A 353 14.70 -1.46 11.76
C ARG A 353 13.46 -2.01 12.43
N LEU A 354 13.17 -3.30 12.25
CA LEU A 354 12.00 -3.94 12.85
C LEU A 354 12.11 -4.00 14.37
N ASP A 355 13.29 -4.34 14.91
CA ASP A 355 13.53 -4.34 16.34
C ASP A 355 13.45 -2.94 16.95
N HIS A 356 14.06 -1.95 16.28
CA HIS A 356 14.06 -0.57 16.75
C HIS A 356 12.68 0.09 16.72
N THR A 357 11.89 -0.15 15.67
CA THR A 357 10.62 0.57 15.44
C THR A 357 9.43 -0.18 16.03
N TRP A 358 9.38 -1.50 15.87
CA TRP A 358 8.25 -2.33 16.29
C TRP A 358 8.59 -3.31 17.42
N HIS A 359 9.84 -3.29 17.92
CA HIS A 359 10.31 -4.06 19.08
C HIS A 359 10.08 -5.57 18.98
N PHE A 360 10.23 -6.14 17.79
CA PHE A 360 10.17 -7.58 17.61
C PHE A 360 11.32 -8.13 16.72
N PRO A 361 11.88 -9.30 17.04
CA PRO A 361 12.81 -10.00 16.17
C PRO A 361 12.05 -10.64 15.02
N CYS A 362 12.39 -10.28 13.77
CA CYS A 362 11.73 -10.88 12.62
C CYS A 362 12.04 -12.36 12.47
N ALA A 363 11.02 -13.21 12.53
CA ALA A 363 11.11 -14.66 12.38
C ALA A 363 10.58 -15.17 11.04
N CYS A 364 10.47 -14.32 10.01
CA CYS A 364 10.04 -14.74 8.68
C CYS A 364 11.06 -15.69 8.04
N THR A 365 10.60 -16.45 7.04
CA THR A 365 11.44 -17.44 6.33
C THR A 365 12.69 -16.84 5.69
N GLN A 366 12.69 -15.55 5.35
CA GLN A 366 13.84 -14.85 4.78
C GLN A 366 14.89 -14.51 5.84
N CYS A 367 14.46 -14.10 7.04
CA CYS A 367 15.37 -13.68 8.11
C CYS A 367 15.99 -14.86 8.87
N THR A 368 15.31 -16.02 8.90
CA THR A 368 15.74 -17.22 9.63
C THR A 368 16.57 -18.22 8.80
N GLN A 369 16.94 -17.86 7.56
CA GLN A 369 17.83 -18.67 6.74
C GLN A 369 19.24 -18.76 7.32
N ASP A 370 19.99 -19.79 6.91
CA ASP A 370 21.40 -19.89 7.26
C ASP A 370 22.24 -18.75 6.65
N ASP A 371 23.35 -18.40 7.27
CA ASP A 371 24.19 -17.26 6.89
C ASP A 371 24.68 -17.31 5.43
N ARG A 372 24.85 -18.50 4.84
CA ARG A 372 25.25 -18.62 3.44
C ARG A 372 24.12 -18.20 2.51
N LEU A 373 22.90 -18.60 2.80
CA LEU A 373 21.71 -18.21 2.02
C LEU A 373 21.42 -16.72 2.18
N VAL A 374 21.58 -16.19 3.41
CA VAL A 374 21.45 -14.74 3.66
C VAL A 374 22.46 -13.95 2.84
N LYS A 375 23.75 -14.32 2.87
CA LYS A 375 24.78 -13.64 2.06
C LYS A 375 24.47 -13.70 0.56
N ALA A 376 23.97 -14.83 0.09
CA ALA A 376 23.57 -14.96 -1.32
C ALA A 376 22.36 -14.08 -1.67
N SER A 377 21.38 -13.95 -0.75
CA SER A 377 20.24 -13.04 -0.91
C SER A 377 20.69 -11.58 -0.92
N ASP A 378 21.50 -11.16 0.07
CA ASP A 378 22.00 -9.78 0.15
C ASP A 378 22.85 -9.41 -1.08
N ALA A 379 23.62 -10.36 -1.63
CA ALA A 379 24.36 -10.15 -2.89
C ALA A 379 23.40 -9.94 -4.07
N ARG A 380 22.27 -10.67 -4.16
CA ARG A 380 21.26 -10.44 -5.20
C ARG A 380 20.57 -9.08 -5.01
N ILE A 381 20.28 -8.67 -3.78
CA ILE A 381 19.74 -7.33 -3.49
C ILE A 381 20.71 -6.25 -3.97
N ALA A 382 22.01 -6.39 -3.66
CA ALA A 382 23.02 -5.45 -4.16
C ALA A 382 23.07 -5.39 -5.69
N GLN A 383 22.95 -6.55 -6.37
CA GLN A 383 22.88 -6.61 -7.84
C GLN A 383 21.60 -5.97 -8.39
N ILE A 384 20.46 -6.16 -7.70
CA ILE A 384 19.20 -5.48 -8.06
C ILE A 384 19.38 -3.97 -8.04
N LEU A 385 19.91 -3.42 -6.94
CA LEU A 385 20.14 -1.99 -6.77
C LEU A 385 21.13 -1.43 -7.81
N ASP A 386 22.12 -2.23 -8.21
CA ASP A 386 23.06 -1.85 -9.27
C ASP A 386 22.38 -1.79 -10.64
N LEU A 387 21.59 -2.81 -11.00
CA LEU A 387 20.81 -2.82 -12.24
C LEU A 387 19.81 -1.66 -12.31
N GLN A 388 19.10 -1.36 -11.21
CA GLN A 388 18.14 -0.24 -11.17
C GLN A 388 18.81 1.10 -11.49
N ARG A 389 20.06 1.32 -11.05
CA ARG A 389 20.80 2.55 -11.38
C ARG A 389 21.06 2.69 -12.88
N HIS A 390 21.29 1.59 -13.59
CA HIS A 390 21.45 1.62 -15.04
C HIS A 390 20.13 1.96 -15.75
N PHE A 391 18.99 1.45 -15.25
CA PHE A 391 17.67 1.75 -15.80
C PHE A 391 17.14 3.15 -15.46
N ALA A 392 17.73 3.85 -14.50
CA ALA A 392 17.38 5.24 -14.20
C ALA A 392 17.84 6.22 -15.31
N ASP A 393 18.73 5.79 -16.21
CA ASP A 393 19.16 6.56 -17.37
C ASP A 393 18.37 6.14 -18.61
N TYR A 394 17.39 6.93 -19.00
CA TYR A 394 16.57 6.74 -20.21
C TYR A 394 17.16 7.38 -21.46
N SER A 395 18.41 7.82 -21.44
CA SER A 395 19.06 8.42 -22.61
C SER A 395 19.43 7.34 -23.65
N LYS A 396 19.63 7.79 -24.91
CA LYS A 396 20.10 6.92 -25.99
C LYS A 396 21.50 6.33 -25.73
N ASP A 397 22.26 6.95 -24.84
CA ASP A 397 23.62 6.54 -24.47
C ASP A 397 23.66 5.65 -23.23
N SER A 398 22.48 5.31 -22.66
CA SER A 398 22.33 4.41 -21.53
C SER A 398 22.92 3.03 -21.80
N PHE A 399 23.61 2.46 -20.82
CA PHE A 399 24.15 1.11 -20.85
C PHE A 399 23.13 0.01 -20.58
N ALA A 400 21.90 0.36 -20.19
CA ALA A 400 20.84 -0.62 -19.93
C ALA A 400 20.52 -1.42 -21.21
N THR A 401 20.24 -2.71 -21.04
CA THR A 401 19.91 -3.62 -22.15
C THR A 401 18.72 -4.52 -21.79
N PRO A 402 18.02 -5.10 -22.79
CA PRO A 402 16.98 -6.10 -22.53
C PRO A 402 17.45 -7.28 -21.68
N GLU A 403 18.67 -7.77 -21.85
CA GLU A 403 19.24 -8.89 -21.08
C GLU A 403 19.45 -8.50 -19.61
N MET A 404 19.82 -7.26 -19.34
CA MET A 404 19.90 -6.73 -17.98
C MET A 404 18.50 -6.67 -17.33
N ALA A 405 17.47 -6.28 -18.08
CA ALA A 405 16.09 -6.28 -17.60
C ALA A 405 15.58 -7.70 -17.31
N GLU A 406 15.87 -8.68 -18.17
CA GLU A 406 15.54 -10.09 -17.89
C GLU A 406 16.29 -10.63 -16.66
N THR A 407 17.54 -10.21 -16.47
CA THR A 407 18.29 -10.54 -15.25
C THR A 407 17.61 -9.95 -14.02
N LEU A 408 17.16 -8.70 -14.08
CA LEU A 408 16.42 -8.06 -13.00
C LEU A 408 15.10 -8.79 -12.68
N ILE A 409 14.33 -9.19 -13.70
CA ILE A 409 13.12 -10.00 -13.54
C ILE A 409 13.44 -11.30 -12.80
N SER A 410 14.50 -12.01 -13.22
CA SER A 410 14.95 -13.26 -12.60
C SER A 410 15.33 -13.06 -11.13
N LEU A 411 16.05 -11.98 -10.80
CA LEU A 411 16.46 -11.64 -9.44
C LEU A 411 15.24 -11.32 -8.56
N TYR A 412 14.27 -10.57 -9.08
CA TYR A 412 13.02 -10.27 -8.36
C TYR A 412 12.23 -11.54 -8.05
N GLN A 413 12.16 -12.48 -8.99
CA GLN A 413 11.51 -13.78 -8.78
C GLN A 413 12.24 -14.62 -7.73
N GLN A 414 13.59 -14.69 -7.79
CA GLN A 414 14.41 -15.41 -6.82
C GLN A 414 14.26 -14.84 -5.40
N GLU A 415 14.17 -13.52 -5.29
CA GLU A 415 13.94 -12.81 -4.02
C GLU A 415 12.46 -12.72 -3.64
N ARG A 416 11.54 -13.24 -4.44
CA ARG A 416 10.09 -13.18 -4.19
C ARG A 416 9.57 -11.75 -3.98
N LEU A 417 10.10 -10.78 -4.73
CA LEU A 417 9.71 -9.36 -4.69
C LEU A 417 8.45 -9.11 -5.54
N TYR A 418 7.41 -9.90 -5.30
CA TYR A 418 6.23 -9.94 -6.17
C TYR A 418 5.48 -8.60 -6.26
N SER A 419 5.45 -7.81 -5.21
CA SER A 419 4.83 -6.47 -5.21
C SER A 419 5.60 -5.44 -6.04
N ARG A 420 6.86 -5.74 -6.41
CA ARG A 420 7.72 -4.86 -7.21
C ARG A 420 7.96 -5.36 -8.64
N MET A 421 7.35 -6.46 -9.04
CA MET A 421 7.56 -7.05 -10.38
C MET A 421 7.23 -6.07 -11.51
N TYR A 422 6.30 -5.13 -11.29
CA TYR A 422 5.94 -4.12 -12.28
C TYR A 422 7.15 -3.28 -12.72
N GLU A 423 8.06 -2.93 -11.80
CA GLU A 423 9.27 -2.15 -12.10
C GLU A 423 10.16 -2.89 -13.10
N ALA A 424 10.46 -4.15 -12.83
CA ALA A 424 11.32 -4.96 -13.69
C ALA A 424 10.69 -5.18 -15.09
N TYR A 425 9.37 -5.36 -15.16
CA TYR A 425 8.66 -5.47 -16.42
C TYR A 425 8.60 -4.13 -17.18
N THR A 426 8.50 -2.99 -16.48
CA THR A 426 8.57 -1.66 -17.10
C THR A 426 9.92 -1.46 -17.79
N TYR A 427 11.01 -1.75 -17.08
CA TYR A 427 12.35 -1.64 -17.67
C TYR A 427 12.50 -2.57 -18.88
N ALA A 428 12.02 -3.80 -18.80
CA ALA A 428 12.07 -4.72 -19.94
C ALA A 428 11.26 -4.19 -21.13
N ALA A 429 10.07 -3.64 -20.92
CA ALA A 429 9.25 -3.09 -21.99
C ALA A 429 9.97 -1.94 -22.71
N ILE A 430 10.53 -1.00 -21.97
CA ILE A 430 11.25 0.14 -22.53
C ILE A 430 12.51 -0.30 -23.26
N GLU A 431 13.32 -1.17 -22.67
CA GLU A 431 14.59 -1.63 -23.28
C GLU A 431 14.37 -2.44 -24.55
N TYR A 432 13.37 -3.33 -24.57
CA TYR A 432 13.03 -4.06 -25.79
C TYR A 432 12.53 -3.13 -26.90
N ASN A 433 11.76 -2.11 -26.56
CA ASN A 433 11.32 -1.14 -27.55
C ASN A 433 12.49 -0.29 -28.07
N ALA A 434 13.42 0.09 -27.17
CA ALA A 434 14.59 0.89 -27.49
C ALA A 434 15.55 0.22 -28.50
N VAL A 435 15.56 -1.11 -28.53
CA VAL A 435 16.37 -1.87 -29.53
C VAL A 435 15.53 -2.36 -30.72
N GLY A 436 14.29 -1.90 -30.91
CA GLY A 436 13.45 -2.24 -32.05
C GLY A 436 12.83 -3.64 -31.98
N ARG A 437 12.51 -4.12 -30.78
CA ARG A 437 11.84 -5.42 -30.57
C ARG A 437 10.41 -5.18 -30.00
N PRO A 438 9.48 -4.64 -30.80
CA PRO A 438 8.19 -4.14 -30.32
C PRO A 438 7.29 -5.25 -29.74
N TRP A 439 7.39 -6.48 -30.22
CA TRP A 439 6.54 -7.58 -29.71
C TRP A 439 6.92 -8.00 -28.30
N GLU A 440 8.19 -8.03 -27.96
CA GLU A 440 8.67 -8.25 -26.61
C GLU A 440 8.34 -7.05 -25.71
N ALA A 441 8.46 -5.84 -26.26
CA ALA A 441 8.07 -4.63 -25.56
C ALA A 441 6.59 -4.67 -25.15
N ILE A 442 5.67 -4.98 -26.07
CA ILE A 442 4.23 -5.16 -25.79
C ILE A 442 4.00 -6.23 -24.71
N LYS A 443 4.69 -7.37 -24.83
CA LYS A 443 4.56 -8.45 -23.82
C LYS A 443 4.89 -7.95 -22.42
N TYR A 444 6.03 -7.27 -22.27
CA TYR A 444 6.47 -6.80 -20.95
C TYR A 444 5.67 -5.59 -20.46
N ALA A 445 5.22 -4.69 -21.35
CA ALA A 445 4.33 -3.60 -21.01
C ALA A 445 3.01 -4.12 -20.40
N ARG A 446 2.39 -5.14 -20.99
CA ARG A 446 1.18 -5.77 -20.44
C ARG A 446 1.41 -6.41 -19.08
N LEU A 447 2.56 -7.07 -18.88
CA LEU A 447 2.92 -7.62 -17.57
C LEU A 447 3.16 -6.51 -16.55
N ALA A 448 3.81 -5.41 -16.93
CA ALA A 448 4.02 -4.25 -16.09
C ALA A 448 2.69 -3.62 -15.67
N ILE A 449 1.75 -3.42 -16.60
CA ILE A 449 0.40 -2.91 -16.33
C ILE A 449 -0.33 -3.83 -15.34
N GLN A 450 -0.32 -5.14 -15.57
CA GLN A 450 -1.00 -6.10 -14.69
C GLN A 450 -0.46 -6.07 -13.26
N HIS A 451 0.87 -6.05 -13.09
CA HIS A 451 1.50 -5.99 -11.78
C HIS A 451 1.44 -4.59 -11.16
N GLY A 452 1.47 -3.54 -12.00
CA GLY A 452 1.29 -2.14 -11.58
C GLY A 452 -0.09 -1.90 -10.98
N PHE A 453 -1.14 -2.47 -11.58
CA PHE A 453 -2.50 -2.42 -11.02
C PHE A 453 -2.57 -2.98 -9.58
N ILE A 454 -1.88 -4.10 -9.31
CA ILE A 454 -1.83 -4.71 -7.96
C ILE A 454 -1.08 -3.80 -6.97
N ALA A 455 -0.01 -3.14 -7.44
CA ALA A 455 0.91 -2.40 -6.58
C ALA A 455 0.50 -0.94 -6.37
N ARG A 456 -0.15 -0.30 -7.35
CA ARG A 456 -0.38 1.14 -7.38
C ARG A 456 -1.80 1.54 -7.79
N GLY A 457 -2.62 0.57 -8.20
CA GLY A 457 -4.00 0.81 -8.64
C GLY A 457 -4.13 1.14 -10.13
N ALA A 458 -5.40 1.33 -10.57
CA ALA A 458 -5.74 1.54 -11.97
C ALA A 458 -5.40 2.96 -12.50
N LYS A 459 -5.21 3.92 -11.61
CA LYS A 459 -5.03 5.35 -11.95
C LYS A 459 -3.58 5.81 -11.83
N ASP A 460 -2.64 4.87 -11.71
CA ASP A 460 -1.24 5.21 -11.63
C ASP A 460 -0.74 5.85 -12.93
N GLU A 461 -0.23 7.08 -12.81
CA GLU A 461 0.24 7.87 -13.97
C GLU A 461 1.34 7.16 -14.75
N ASP A 462 2.26 6.48 -14.09
CA ASP A 462 3.35 5.75 -14.75
C ASP A 462 2.83 4.59 -15.60
N SER A 463 1.62 4.10 -15.31
CA SER A 463 0.99 3.07 -16.14
C SER A 463 0.49 3.61 -17.48
N TYR A 464 0.23 4.92 -17.62
CA TYR A 464 -0.26 5.48 -18.90
C TYR A 464 0.78 5.33 -20.03
N GLU A 465 2.04 5.61 -19.77
CA GLU A 465 3.11 5.38 -20.75
C GLU A 465 3.19 3.91 -21.22
N LEU A 466 2.93 2.99 -20.29
CA LEU A 466 2.93 1.55 -20.61
C LEU A 466 1.72 1.14 -21.44
N TYR A 467 0.56 1.79 -21.25
CA TYR A 467 -0.60 1.59 -22.12
C TYR A 467 -0.31 2.08 -23.53
N GLU A 468 0.29 3.27 -23.68
CA GLU A 468 0.70 3.81 -24.99
C GLU A 468 1.70 2.86 -25.67
N LEU A 469 2.71 2.37 -24.96
CA LEU A 469 3.67 1.42 -25.49
C LEU A 469 3.01 0.09 -25.89
N ALA A 470 2.07 -0.42 -25.10
CA ALA A 470 1.37 -1.66 -25.38
C ALA A 470 0.41 -1.58 -26.57
N GLU A 471 -0.12 -0.38 -26.86
CA GLU A 471 -1.05 -0.10 -27.96
C GLU A 471 -0.28 0.16 -29.28
N ASP A 472 0.69 1.07 -29.24
CA ASP A 472 1.52 1.41 -30.40
C ASP A 472 2.99 1.61 -30.02
N PRO A 473 3.79 0.52 -29.96
CA PRO A 473 5.20 0.62 -29.61
C PRO A 473 6.02 1.41 -30.61
N TRP A 474 5.57 1.55 -31.88
CA TRP A 474 6.30 2.26 -32.91
C TRP A 474 6.18 3.78 -32.77
N GLU A 475 5.08 4.29 -32.24
CA GLU A 475 4.88 5.72 -31.96
C GLU A 475 5.40 6.11 -30.57
N HIS A 476 5.68 5.13 -29.70
CA HIS A 476 6.19 5.40 -28.37
C HIS A 476 7.62 5.97 -28.43
N TRP A 477 7.92 6.95 -27.57
CA TRP A 477 9.19 7.68 -27.53
C TRP A 477 10.44 6.79 -27.46
N SER A 478 10.34 5.61 -26.87
CA SER A 478 11.47 4.68 -26.70
C SER A 478 11.77 3.87 -27.96
N PHE A 479 10.92 3.89 -29.00
CA PHE A 479 11.12 3.04 -30.17
C PHE A 479 12.43 3.34 -30.91
N MET A 480 13.25 2.30 -31.11
CA MET A 480 14.54 2.38 -31.79
C MET A 480 15.52 3.41 -31.20
N MET A 481 15.29 3.91 -29.99
CA MET A 481 16.11 4.97 -29.39
C MET A 481 17.58 4.55 -29.22
N LYS A 482 17.84 3.25 -29.03
CA LYS A 482 19.18 2.63 -28.96
C LYS A 482 19.51 1.85 -30.25
N GLY A 483 18.62 1.86 -31.24
CA GLY A 483 18.85 1.23 -32.53
C GLY A 483 20.03 1.89 -33.23
N LYS A 484 20.97 1.11 -33.72
CA LYS A 484 21.99 1.63 -34.61
C LYS A 484 21.28 2.21 -35.83
N GLU A 485 21.46 3.52 -36.11
CA GLU A 485 21.22 4.05 -37.45
C GLU A 485 21.85 3.05 -38.44
N GLN A 486 21.03 2.33 -39.19
CA GLN A 486 21.52 1.65 -40.36
C GLN A 486 22.07 2.77 -41.24
N LYS A 487 23.39 3.00 -41.18
CA LYS A 487 24.06 3.76 -42.24
C LYS A 487 23.68 3.05 -43.51
N GLU A 488 22.82 3.68 -44.30
CA GLU A 488 22.61 3.30 -45.69
C GLU A 488 24.00 3.15 -46.32
N GLN A 489 24.43 1.92 -46.53
CA GLN A 489 25.59 1.68 -47.39
C GLN A 489 25.15 2.14 -48.75
N PRO A 490 25.87 3.08 -49.40
CA PRO A 490 25.60 3.44 -50.76
C PRO A 490 25.69 2.19 -51.62
N LEU A 491 24.65 1.91 -52.36
CA LEU A 491 24.57 0.87 -53.37
C LEU A 491 25.42 1.30 -54.58
N ASP A 492 26.75 1.35 -54.43
CA ASP A 492 27.69 1.59 -55.51
C ASP A 492 28.97 0.79 -55.28
N SER A 493 28.89 -0.47 -55.67
CA SER A 493 30.10 -1.21 -56.06
C SER A 493 29.82 -1.90 -57.39
N PRO A 494 30.55 -1.57 -58.44
CA PRO A 494 30.34 -2.15 -59.75
C PRO A 494 30.73 -3.65 -59.75
N ILE A 495 29.81 -4.43 -60.32
CA ILE A 495 30.06 -5.85 -60.62
C ILE A 495 31.29 -5.98 -61.49
N THR A 496 32.41 -6.40 -60.97
CA THR A 496 33.57 -6.77 -61.71
C THR A 496 33.31 -8.16 -62.29
N THR A 497 32.94 -8.22 -63.58
CA THR A 497 32.93 -9.44 -64.39
C THR A 497 34.34 -9.94 -64.50
N ILE A 498 34.62 -11.13 -63.98
CA ILE A 498 35.83 -11.88 -64.25
C ILE A 498 35.56 -12.76 -65.48
N SER A 499 36.30 -12.46 -66.54
CA SER A 499 36.39 -13.25 -67.75
C SER A 499 37.31 -14.48 -67.56
#